data_f1cfc528023560fa760cad1e28bc9e8f
#
_entry.id   f1cfc528023560fa760cad1e28bc9e8f
#
_cell.length_a   1.000
_cell.length_b   1.000
_cell.length_c   1.000
_cell.angle_alpha   90.00
_cell.angle_beta   90.00
_cell.angle_gamma   90.00
#
_symmetry.space_group_name_H-M   'P 1'
#
loop_
_entity.id
_entity.type
_entity.pdbx_description
1 polymer ?
#
loop_
_entity_poly.entity_id
_entity_poly.type
_entity_poly.pdbx_seq_one_letter_code
_entity_poly.pdbx_strand_id
1 'polypeptide(L)'
;MNQEILNRYLTGDASAEEKQMVVRWLDTDPQHMREYLALRKLHDITLWQEKPAATVDKKKRLTLPYIREFIKIAAIFLIAVTSVYFLATERGKDTPDLKAIHVPSGQRAELTLGDGTRVCLNSNTTLTFPDHFDRKERRVTLDGEGYFQVAKNEKKPFIVQAKEYEVRVLGTEFNVKAYHNSPLFETALLNGSVEISSSTMPKRLRLKPNEMAIASQEGLN
;
A
#
# COMPACT_ATOMS: atom_id res chain seq x y z
N MET A 1 -26.81 82.36 -2.49
CA MET A 1 -26.29 81.61 -3.66
C MET A 1 -27.46 80.86 -4.28
N ASN A 2 -27.55 80.76 -5.63
CA ASN A 2 -28.60 79.99 -6.27
C ASN A 2 -28.29 78.48 -6.10
N GLN A 3 -29.25 77.73 -5.58
CA GLN A 3 -29.11 76.30 -5.31
C GLN A 3 -28.82 75.47 -6.59
N GLU A 4 -29.31 75.95 -7.72
CA GLU A 4 -29.11 75.28 -9.01
C GLU A 4 -27.66 75.39 -9.50
N ILE A 5 -26.97 76.49 -9.27
CA ILE A 5 -25.55 76.68 -9.59
C ILE A 5 -24.71 75.76 -8.68
N LEU A 6 -25.08 75.65 -7.40
CA LEU A 6 -24.40 74.85 -6.46
C LEU A 6 -24.54 73.32 -6.78
N ASN A 7 -25.69 72.89 -7.27
CA ASN A 7 -25.90 71.53 -7.75
C ASN A 7 -25.06 71.20 -9.00
N ARG A 8 -25.05 72.11 -10.00
CA ARG A 8 -24.19 71.95 -11.18
C ARG A 8 -22.70 71.90 -10.83
N TYR A 9 -22.32 72.63 -9.80
CA TYR A 9 -20.94 72.59 -9.31
C TYR A 9 -20.61 71.23 -8.67
N LEU A 10 -21.54 70.63 -7.92
CA LEU A 10 -21.40 69.34 -7.31
C LEU A 10 -21.39 68.19 -8.32
N THR A 11 -22.19 68.28 -9.40
CA THR A 11 -22.22 67.29 -10.48
C THR A 11 -21.07 67.44 -11.48
N GLY A 12 -20.32 68.57 -11.42
CA GLY A 12 -19.19 68.80 -12.31
C GLY A 12 -19.56 69.59 -13.57
N ASP A 13 -20.86 69.89 -13.77
CA ASP A 13 -21.43 70.49 -15.01
C ASP A 13 -21.44 72.07 -14.99
N ALA A 14 -20.86 72.70 -13.95
CA ALA A 14 -20.78 74.10 -13.81
C ALA A 14 -19.80 74.74 -14.79
N SER A 15 -20.18 75.88 -15.41
CA SER A 15 -19.31 76.65 -16.29
C SER A 15 -18.12 77.31 -15.53
N ALA A 16 -17.12 77.77 -16.23
CA ALA A 16 -15.94 78.38 -15.61
C ALA A 16 -16.30 79.66 -14.78
N GLU A 17 -17.30 80.39 -15.21
CA GLU A 17 -17.80 81.60 -14.51
C GLU A 17 -18.55 81.17 -13.22
N GLU A 18 -19.40 80.15 -13.31
CA GLU A 18 -20.14 79.59 -12.15
C GLU A 18 -19.19 79.04 -11.11
N LYS A 19 -18.14 78.32 -11.50
CA LYS A 19 -17.11 77.83 -10.62
C LYS A 19 -16.44 78.95 -9.82
N GLN A 20 -16.11 80.06 -10.50
CA GLN A 20 -15.53 81.21 -9.83
C GLN A 20 -16.51 81.88 -8.84
N MET A 21 -17.80 81.94 -9.19
CA MET A 21 -18.83 82.45 -8.28
C MET A 21 -18.96 81.60 -7.02
N VAL A 22 -18.96 80.32 -7.17
CA VAL A 22 -19.05 79.40 -6.04
C VAL A 22 -17.83 79.49 -5.11
N VAL A 23 -16.60 79.62 -5.71
CA VAL A 23 -15.38 79.74 -4.91
C VAL A 23 -15.40 81.07 -4.12
N ARG A 24 -15.74 82.20 -4.76
CA ARG A 24 -15.86 83.51 -4.08
C ARG A 24 -16.92 83.48 -2.98
N TRP A 25 -18.07 82.76 -3.20
CA TRP A 25 -19.13 82.62 -2.19
C TRP A 25 -18.64 81.81 -1.00
N LEU A 26 -17.86 80.74 -1.22
CA LEU A 26 -17.27 79.94 -0.15
C LEU A 26 -16.25 80.73 0.70
N ASP A 27 -15.50 81.63 0.08
CA ASP A 27 -14.48 82.42 0.73
C ASP A 27 -15.07 83.60 1.54
N THR A 28 -16.34 83.98 1.29
CA THR A 28 -16.98 85.12 1.91
C THR A 28 -17.43 84.89 3.39
N ASP A 29 -17.84 83.67 3.73
CA ASP A 29 -18.32 83.34 5.06
C ASP A 29 -18.06 81.83 5.38
N PRO A 30 -17.50 81.56 6.56
CA PRO A 30 -17.29 80.17 6.99
C PRO A 30 -18.58 79.33 7.10
N GLN A 31 -19.78 79.96 7.20
CA GLN A 31 -21.05 79.28 7.19
C GLN A 31 -21.37 78.67 5.80
N HIS A 32 -20.96 79.34 4.73
CA HIS A 32 -21.14 78.84 3.34
C HIS A 32 -20.40 77.51 3.13
N MET A 33 -19.24 77.34 3.71
CA MET A 33 -18.50 76.10 3.65
C MET A 33 -19.26 74.95 4.33
N ARG A 34 -19.91 75.21 5.44
CA ARG A 34 -20.73 74.19 6.13
C ARG A 34 -21.95 73.79 5.31
N GLU A 35 -22.61 74.78 4.67
CA GLU A 35 -23.76 74.55 3.81
C GLU A 35 -23.35 73.71 2.57
N TYR A 36 -22.24 74.04 1.93
CA TYR A 36 -21.66 73.31 0.81
C TYR A 36 -21.34 71.87 1.22
N LEU A 37 -20.66 71.64 2.32
CA LEU A 37 -20.32 70.31 2.79
C LEU A 37 -21.55 69.45 3.17
N ALA A 38 -22.61 70.05 3.66
CA ALA A 38 -23.87 69.37 3.94
C ALA A 38 -24.54 68.90 2.62
N LEU A 39 -24.59 69.77 1.60
CA LEU A 39 -25.12 69.44 0.28
C LEU A 39 -24.27 68.37 -0.43
N ARG A 40 -22.97 68.50 -0.37
CA ARG A 40 -22.04 67.49 -0.92
C ARG A 40 -22.25 66.12 -0.28
N LYS A 41 -22.40 66.09 1.06
CA LYS A 41 -22.67 64.80 1.74
C LYS A 41 -23.98 64.14 1.35
N LEU A 42 -25.03 64.93 1.12
CA LEU A 42 -26.29 64.45 0.58
C LEU A 42 -26.18 63.91 -0.83
N HIS A 43 -25.45 64.61 -1.69
CA HIS A 43 -25.18 64.20 -3.05
C HIS A 43 -24.36 62.91 -3.11
N ASP A 44 -23.33 62.77 -2.29
CA ASP A 44 -22.53 61.54 -2.20
C ASP A 44 -23.37 60.33 -1.73
N ILE A 45 -24.32 60.55 -0.80
CA ILE A 45 -25.22 59.49 -0.34
C ILE A 45 -26.16 59.02 -1.45
N THR A 46 -26.70 59.94 -2.27
CA THR A 46 -27.55 59.59 -3.40
C THR A 46 -26.78 58.83 -4.48
N LEU A 47 -25.55 59.21 -4.78
CA LEU A 47 -24.70 58.45 -5.72
C LEU A 47 -24.38 57.03 -5.25
N TRP A 48 -24.30 56.81 -3.93
CA TRP A 48 -24.11 55.48 -3.37
C TRP A 48 -25.36 54.59 -3.45
N GLN A 49 -26.56 55.19 -3.43
CA GLN A 49 -27.83 54.46 -3.57
C GLN A 49 -28.16 54.09 -5.03
N GLU A 50 -27.62 54.83 -6.02
CA GLU A 50 -27.83 54.56 -7.45
C GLU A 50 -26.84 53.54 -8.04
N LYS A 51 -25.88 53.00 -7.29
CA LYS A 51 -25.18 51.81 -7.77
C LYS A 51 -26.19 50.68 -7.90
N PRO A 52 -26.54 50.25 -9.13
CA PRO A 52 -27.28 49.02 -9.28
C PRO A 52 -26.48 47.97 -8.52
N ALA A 53 -27.15 47.23 -7.65
CA ALA A 53 -26.54 46.07 -7.03
C ALA A 53 -25.86 45.29 -8.14
N ALA A 54 -24.52 45.28 -8.12
CA ALA A 54 -23.77 44.43 -9.03
C ALA A 54 -24.40 43.07 -8.84
N THR A 55 -25.10 42.63 -9.85
CA THR A 55 -25.57 41.26 -9.92
C THR A 55 -24.31 40.46 -9.71
N VAL A 56 -24.16 39.92 -8.48
CA VAL A 56 -23.15 38.92 -8.18
C VAL A 56 -23.46 37.85 -9.20
N ASP A 57 -22.69 37.86 -10.25
CA ASP A 57 -22.73 36.79 -11.24
C ASP A 57 -22.45 35.55 -10.43
N LYS A 58 -23.55 34.84 -10.07
CA LYS A 58 -23.45 33.52 -9.50
C LYS A 58 -22.64 32.78 -10.53
N LYS A 59 -21.30 32.69 -10.31
CA LYS A 59 -20.45 31.78 -11.06
C LYS A 59 -21.31 30.54 -11.20
N LYS A 60 -21.86 30.32 -12.38
CA LYS A 60 -22.48 29.07 -12.76
C LYS A 60 -21.43 28.03 -12.37
N ARG A 61 -21.58 27.45 -11.19
CA ARG A 61 -20.85 26.20 -10.89
C ARG A 61 -21.28 25.34 -12.05
N LEU A 62 -20.33 25.11 -12.96
CA LEU A 62 -20.50 24.10 -14.00
C LEU A 62 -20.64 22.78 -13.23
N THR A 63 -21.82 22.57 -12.69
CA THR A 63 -22.29 21.25 -12.31
C THR A 63 -22.61 20.61 -13.66
N LEU A 64 -21.56 20.18 -14.34
CA LEU A 64 -21.71 19.29 -15.46
C LEU A 64 -22.48 18.10 -14.89
N PRO A 65 -23.76 17.90 -15.18
CA PRO A 65 -24.53 16.77 -14.66
C PRO A 65 -23.84 15.45 -15.04
N TYR A 66 -23.08 15.46 -16.11
CA TYR A 66 -22.25 14.37 -16.58
C TYR A 66 -21.14 13.97 -15.61
N ILE A 67 -20.53 14.90 -14.85
CA ILE A 67 -19.48 14.56 -13.88
C ILE A 67 -20.03 13.65 -12.78
N ARG A 68 -21.24 13.89 -12.30
CA ARG A 68 -21.87 13.00 -11.29
C ARG A 68 -22.12 11.61 -11.83
N GLU A 69 -22.53 11.49 -13.08
CA GLU A 69 -22.74 10.18 -13.71
C GLU A 69 -21.40 9.49 -14.01
N PHE A 70 -20.38 10.22 -14.47
CA PHE A 70 -19.04 9.67 -14.63
C PHE A 70 -18.44 9.19 -13.32
N ILE A 71 -18.62 9.91 -12.20
CA ILE A 71 -18.15 9.47 -10.88
C ILE A 71 -18.82 8.17 -10.45
N LYS A 72 -20.13 8.01 -10.69
CA LYS A 72 -20.86 6.76 -10.39
C LYS A 72 -20.32 5.59 -11.21
N ILE A 73 -20.13 5.78 -12.51
CA ILE A 73 -19.58 4.76 -13.41
C ILE A 73 -18.15 4.39 -12.99
N ALA A 74 -17.30 5.40 -12.71
CA ALA A 74 -15.94 5.18 -12.23
C ALA A 74 -15.91 4.41 -10.89
N ALA A 75 -16.81 4.73 -9.95
CA ALA A 75 -16.92 4.02 -8.68
C ALA A 75 -17.33 2.54 -8.87
N ILE A 76 -18.32 2.28 -9.74
CA ILE A 76 -18.73 0.91 -10.07
C ILE A 76 -17.58 0.14 -10.73
N PHE A 77 -16.87 0.78 -11.66
CA PHE A 77 -15.73 0.18 -12.33
C PHE A 77 -14.59 -0.14 -11.35
N LEU A 78 -14.32 0.77 -10.41
CA LEU A 78 -13.31 0.59 -9.36
C LEU A 78 -13.68 -0.56 -8.41
N ILE A 79 -14.95 -0.66 -8.02
CA ILE A 79 -15.47 -1.78 -7.22
C ILE A 79 -15.37 -3.09 -8.00
N ALA A 80 -15.71 -3.11 -9.28
CA ALA A 80 -15.59 -4.29 -10.12
C ALA A 80 -14.13 -4.75 -10.25
N VAL A 81 -13.21 -3.83 -10.54
CA VAL A 81 -11.77 -4.14 -10.66
C VAL A 81 -11.19 -4.63 -9.33
N THR A 82 -11.53 -3.96 -8.21
CA THR A 82 -11.07 -4.40 -6.88
C THR A 82 -11.67 -5.73 -6.49
N SER A 83 -12.93 -6.00 -6.81
CA SER A 83 -13.60 -7.28 -6.58
C SER A 83 -12.95 -8.40 -7.39
N VAL A 84 -12.69 -8.19 -8.69
CA VAL A 84 -11.98 -9.15 -9.55
C VAL A 84 -10.55 -9.38 -9.05
N TYR A 85 -9.83 -8.31 -8.65
CA TYR A 85 -8.50 -8.43 -8.06
C TYR A 85 -8.54 -9.26 -6.77
N PHE A 86 -9.50 -9.01 -5.88
CA PHE A 86 -9.65 -9.74 -4.63
C PHE A 86 -10.02 -11.23 -4.88
N LEU A 87 -10.96 -11.50 -5.78
CA LEU A 87 -11.32 -12.86 -6.19
C LEU A 87 -10.17 -13.59 -6.89
N ALA A 88 -9.35 -12.89 -7.67
CA ALA A 88 -8.17 -13.48 -8.31
C ALA A 88 -7.05 -13.79 -7.31
N THR A 89 -6.91 -12.98 -6.25
CA THR A 89 -5.93 -13.23 -5.18
C THR A 89 -6.39 -14.34 -4.22
N GLU A 90 -7.71 -14.47 -3.99
CA GLU A 90 -8.27 -15.57 -3.19
C GLU A 90 -8.18 -16.94 -3.90
N ARG A 91 -8.26 -16.98 -5.24
CA ARG A 91 -8.09 -18.23 -6.03
C ARG A 91 -6.69 -18.84 -5.96
N GLY A 92 -5.72 -18.15 -5.35
CA GLY A 92 -4.38 -18.70 -5.10
C GLY A 92 -4.24 -19.51 -3.82
N LYS A 93 -5.32 -19.75 -3.08
CA LYS A 93 -5.36 -20.65 -1.90
C LYS A 93 -5.92 -22.02 -2.26
N ASP A 94 -5.54 -22.55 -3.43
CA ASP A 94 -5.67 -23.99 -3.63
C ASP A 94 -4.81 -24.64 -2.55
N THR A 95 -5.46 -25.28 -1.58
CA THR A 95 -4.76 -26.19 -0.66
C THR A 95 -4.08 -27.22 -1.54
N PRO A 96 -2.74 -27.23 -1.60
CA PRO A 96 -2.06 -28.13 -2.52
C PRO A 96 -2.43 -29.56 -2.17
N ASP A 97 -2.77 -30.33 -3.17
CA ASP A 97 -3.02 -31.76 -2.99
C ASP A 97 -1.73 -32.41 -2.49
N LEU A 98 -1.76 -32.92 -1.25
CA LEU A 98 -0.59 -33.51 -0.61
C LEU A 98 -0.46 -34.97 -0.99
N LYS A 99 0.69 -35.33 -1.54
CA LYS A 99 1.08 -36.71 -1.81
C LYS A 99 2.00 -37.19 -0.68
N ALA A 100 1.83 -38.43 -0.28
CA ALA A 100 2.70 -39.11 0.68
C ALA A 100 3.30 -40.36 0.06
N ILE A 101 4.61 -40.51 0.21
CA ILE A 101 5.32 -41.76 -0.13
C ILE A 101 5.85 -42.37 1.14
N HIS A 102 5.51 -43.61 1.36
CA HIS A 102 5.99 -44.41 2.49
C HIS A 102 6.93 -45.52 2.00
N VAL A 103 8.13 -45.58 2.59
CA VAL A 103 9.14 -46.58 2.32
C VAL A 103 9.13 -47.61 3.46
N PRO A 104 8.77 -48.86 3.20
CA PRO A 104 8.73 -49.92 4.23
C PRO A 104 10.11 -50.24 4.79
N SER A 105 10.12 -51.02 5.88
CA SER A 105 11.35 -51.52 6.48
C SER A 105 12.18 -52.32 5.49
N GLY A 106 13.50 -52.13 5.51
CA GLY A 106 14.45 -52.83 4.65
C GLY A 106 14.49 -52.38 3.18
N GLN A 107 13.68 -51.37 2.80
CA GLN A 107 13.67 -50.83 1.45
C GLN A 107 14.24 -49.39 1.41
N ARG A 108 14.54 -48.93 0.21
CA ARG A 108 14.89 -47.53 -0.11
C ARG A 108 14.13 -47.08 -1.34
N ALA A 109 13.85 -45.83 -1.44
CA ALA A 109 13.20 -45.25 -2.60
C ALA A 109 13.95 -43.99 -3.07
N GLU A 110 14.00 -43.80 -4.39
CA GLU A 110 14.49 -42.59 -4.99
C GLU A 110 13.38 -41.95 -5.82
N LEU A 111 13.20 -40.64 -5.69
CA LEU A 111 12.20 -39.90 -6.43
C LEU A 111 12.72 -38.54 -6.84
N THR A 112 12.13 -37.99 -7.88
CA THR A 112 12.37 -36.62 -8.33
C THR A 112 11.09 -35.83 -8.14
N LEU A 113 11.17 -34.73 -7.37
CA LEU A 113 10.06 -33.82 -7.15
C LEU A 113 9.82 -32.91 -8.35
N GLY A 114 8.67 -32.25 -8.40
CA GLY A 114 8.27 -31.39 -9.53
C GLY A 114 9.16 -30.17 -9.78
N ASP A 115 10.04 -29.80 -8.84
CA ASP A 115 11.04 -28.73 -8.97
C ASP A 115 12.41 -29.24 -9.47
N GLY A 116 12.55 -30.53 -9.74
CA GLY A 116 13.82 -31.17 -10.12
C GLY A 116 14.69 -31.61 -8.94
N THR A 117 14.23 -31.41 -7.68
CA THR A 117 14.93 -31.93 -6.49
C THR A 117 14.90 -33.44 -6.47
N ARG A 118 16.05 -34.10 -6.27
CA ARG A 118 16.15 -35.54 -6.08
C ARG A 118 16.19 -35.87 -4.60
N VAL A 119 15.45 -36.91 -4.20
CA VAL A 119 15.34 -37.35 -2.82
C VAL A 119 15.54 -38.85 -2.77
N CYS A 120 16.49 -39.32 -1.95
CA CYS A 120 16.67 -40.73 -1.61
C CYS A 120 16.15 -40.95 -0.18
N LEU A 121 15.11 -41.73 -0.04
CA LEU A 121 14.48 -42.07 1.23
C LEU A 121 15.03 -43.41 1.75
N ASN A 122 15.36 -43.43 3.04
CA ASN A 122 15.78 -44.66 3.72
C ASN A 122 14.55 -45.46 4.22
N SER A 123 14.79 -46.61 4.82
CA SER A 123 13.73 -47.49 5.32
C SER A 123 12.90 -46.85 6.43
N ASN A 124 11.64 -47.25 6.57
CA ASN A 124 10.69 -46.70 7.55
C ASN A 124 10.53 -45.19 7.48
N THR A 125 10.54 -44.64 6.26
CA THR A 125 10.49 -43.18 6.02
C THR A 125 9.22 -42.81 5.28
N THR A 126 8.57 -41.76 5.72
CA THR A 126 7.44 -41.13 5.04
C THR A 126 7.82 -39.70 4.61
N LEU A 127 7.69 -39.39 3.32
CA LEU A 127 7.83 -38.07 2.77
C LEU A 127 6.47 -37.59 2.27
N THR A 128 6.05 -36.44 2.80
CA THR A 128 4.83 -35.75 2.33
C THR A 128 5.21 -34.48 1.60
N PHE A 129 4.68 -34.29 0.40
CA PHE A 129 4.97 -33.14 -0.45
C PHE A 129 3.77 -32.77 -1.31
N PRO A 130 3.60 -31.49 -1.70
CA PRO A 130 2.51 -31.07 -2.58
C PRO A 130 2.79 -31.49 -4.03
N ASP A 131 1.73 -31.71 -4.80
CA ASP A 131 1.84 -31.95 -6.24
C ASP A 131 2.52 -30.76 -6.95
N HIS A 132 2.18 -29.54 -6.55
CA HIS A 132 2.81 -28.32 -6.99
C HIS A 132 3.22 -27.46 -5.79
N PHE A 133 4.50 -27.07 -5.77
CA PHE A 133 4.99 -26.19 -4.73
C PHE A 133 4.39 -24.79 -4.82
N ASP A 134 4.11 -24.16 -3.67
CA ASP A 134 3.65 -22.78 -3.57
C ASP A 134 4.61 -21.79 -4.28
N ARG A 135 4.12 -20.60 -4.58
CA ARG A 135 4.91 -19.54 -5.24
C ARG A 135 6.07 -19.02 -4.40
N LYS A 136 5.96 -19.08 -3.08
CA LYS A 136 6.92 -18.49 -2.14
C LYS A 136 8.00 -19.47 -1.66
N GLU A 137 7.65 -20.74 -1.50
CA GLU A 137 8.53 -21.76 -0.93
C GLU A 137 8.23 -23.15 -1.47
N ARG A 138 9.16 -24.08 -1.25
CA ARG A 138 9.06 -25.51 -1.62
C ARG A 138 9.12 -26.30 -0.31
N ARG A 139 7.96 -26.62 0.25
CA ARG A 139 7.86 -27.27 1.57
C ARG A 139 7.54 -28.75 1.43
N VAL A 140 8.28 -29.57 2.16
CA VAL A 140 8.03 -31.01 2.34
C VAL A 140 8.08 -31.37 3.82
N THR A 141 7.40 -32.45 4.20
CA THR A 141 7.43 -32.98 5.57
C THR A 141 8.07 -34.37 5.56
N LEU A 142 9.04 -34.58 6.43
CA LEU A 142 9.78 -35.82 6.55
C LEU A 142 9.55 -36.46 7.95
N ASP A 143 9.19 -37.71 7.97
CA ASP A 143 9.27 -38.60 9.13
C ASP A 143 10.16 -39.78 8.73
N GLY A 144 11.37 -39.86 9.27
CA GLY A 144 12.37 -40.83 8.90
C GLY A 144 13.70 -40.22 8.47
N GLU A 145 14.34 -40.81 7.47
CA GLU A 145 15.65 -40.37 6.96
C GLU A 145 15.62 -40.17 5.43
N GLY A 146 16.06 -38.99 5.01
CA GLY A 146 16.13 -38.63 3.58
C GLY A 146 17.38 -37.87 3.25
N TYR A 147 17.99 -38.23 2.12
CA TYR A 147 19.06 -37.50 1.47
C TYR A 147 18.47 -36.67 0.35
N PHE A 148 18.79 -35.38 0.35
CA PHE A 148 18.21 -34.38 -0.57
C PHE A 148 19.30 -33.75 -1.44
N GLN A 149 19.11 -33.79 -2.75
CA GLN A 149 19.88 -33.01 -3.72
C GLN A 149 18.93 -31.93 -4.28
N VAL A 150 18.91 -30.77 -3.62
CA VAL A 150 17.93 -29.73 -3.91
C VAL A 150 18.32 -28.92 -5.12
N ALA A 151 17.41 -28.82 -6.09
CA ALA A 151 17.56 -27.93 -7.25
C ALA A 151 17.76 -26.47 -6.81
N LYS A 152 18.81 -25.81 -7.34
CA LYS A 152 19.18 -24.44 -6.96
C LYS A 152 18.10 -23.44 -7.35
N ASN A 153 17.56 -22.71 -6.37
CA ASN A 153 16.63 -21.62 -6.57
C ASN A 153 16.69 -20.64 -5.39
N GLU A 154 17.38 -19.52 -5.57
CA GLU A 154 17.61 -18.51 -4.53
C GLU A 154 16.34 -17.72 -4.19
N LYS A 155 15.37 -17.64 -5.12
CA LYS A 155 14.12 -16.90 -4.94
C LYS A 155 13.04 -17.71 -4.21
N LYS A 156 13.17 -19.06 -4.20
CA LYS A 156 12.16 -19.96 -3.69
C LYS A 156 12.83 -21.05 -2.83
N PRO A 157 13.00 -20.80 -1.52
CA PRO A 157 13.68 -21.74 -0.62
C PRO A 157 12.98 -23.08 -0.56
N PHE A 158 13.77 -24.15 -0.37
CA PHE A 158 13.29 -25.49 -0.07
C PHE A 158 13.34 -25.71 1.43
N ILE A 159 12.25 -26.22 2.01
CA ILE A 159 12.08 -26.39 3.45
C ILE A 159 11.70 -27.83 3.74
N VAL A 160 12.50 -28.50 4.53
CA VAL A 160 12.16 -29.81 5.09
C VAL A 160 11.68 -29.59 6.52
N GLN A 161 10.40 -29.86 6.75
CA GLN A 161 9.82 -29.92 8.08
C GLN A 161 10.01 -31.34 8.65
N ALA A 162 10.73 -31.45 9.76
CA ALA A 162 11.00 -32.70 10.42
C ALA A 162 10.86 -32.53 11.94
N LYS A 163 9.85 -33.11 12.54
CA LYS A 163 9.44 -32.82 13.92
C LYS A 163 9.19 -31.32 14.15
N GLU A 164 9.80 -30.74 15.18
CA GLU A 164 9.77 -29.32 15.52
C GLU A 164 10.79 -28.48 14.73
N TYR A 165 11.65 -29.14 13.91
CA TYR A 165 12.74 -28.47 13.18
C TYR A 165 12.35 -28.18 11.73
N GLU A 166 12.73 -27.00 11.26
CA GLU A 166 12.70 -26.60 9.86
C GLU A 166 14.13 -26.50 9.33
N VAL A 167 14.42 -27.24 8.27
CA VAL A 167 15.69 -27.21 7.54
C VAL A 167 15.46 -26.44 6.24
N ARG A 168 16.02 -25.24 6.14
CA ARG A 168 15.86 -24.32 5.00
C ARG A 168 17.12 -24.27 4.16
N VAL A 169 16.95 -24.44 2.84
CA VAL A 169 18.05 -24.44 1.88
C VAL A 169 17.65 -23.74 0.57
N LEU A 170 18.64 -23.35 -0.25
CA LEU A 170 18.42 -22.69 -1.55
C LEU A 170 18.88 -23.53 -2.76
N GLY A 171 19.69 -24.56 -2.52
CA GLY A 171 20.27 -25.44 -3.53
C GLY A 171 21.46 -26.16 -2.91
N THR A 172 21.22 -27.27 -2.24
CA THR A 172 22.10 -27.85 -1.22
C THR A 172 21.98 -29.35 -1.25
N GLU A 173 23.06 -30.04 -0.96
CA GLU A 173 23.10 -31.49 -0.75
C GLU A 173 23.27 -31.77 0.75
N PHE A 174 22.26 -32.44 1.34
CA PHE A 174 22.23 -32.68 2.77
C PHE A 174 21.40 -33.93 3.12
N ASN A 175 21.65 -34.48 4.29
CA ASN A 175 20.87 -35.57 4.88
C ASN A 175 20.07 -35.06 6.08
N VAL A 176 18.84 -35.52 6.26
CA VAL A 176 18.04 -35.29 7.45
C VAL A 176 17.59 -36.62 7.99
N LYS A 177 17.75 -36.84 9.30
CA LYS A 177 17.29 -38.03 10.00
C LYS A 177 16.48 -37.63 11.22
N ALA A 178 15.20 -37.94 11.21
CA ALA A 178 14.22 -37.49 12.20
C ALA A 178 13.05 -38.47 12.29
N TYR A 179 13.28 -39.65 12.78
CA TYR A 179 12.24 -40.65 13.00
C TYR A 179 11.36 -40.24 14.19
N HIS A 180 10.04 -40.37 14.08
CA HIS A 180 9.09 -40.00 15.14
C HIS A 180 9.31 -40.81 16.44
N ASN A 181 9.78 -42.07 16.35
CA ASN A 181 10.07 -42.94 17.46
C ASN A 181 11.47 -42.77 18.05
N SER A 182 12.30 -41.88 17.53
CA SER A 182 13.62 -41.51 18.05
C SER A 182 13.56 -40.13 18.69
N PRO A 183 14.22 -39.86 19.83
CA PRO A 183 14.31 -38.51 20.38
C PRO A 183 15.27 -37.59 19.57
N LEU A 184 16.06 -38.18 18.66
CA LEU A 184 17.10 -37.49 17.93
C LEU A 184 16.57 -36.85 16.63
N PHE A 185 17.09 -35.67 16.37
CA PHE A 185 17.06 -35.04 15.07
C PHE A 185 18.53 -34.80 14.64
N GLU A 186 18.88 -35.24 13.43
CA GLU A 186 20.23 -35.11 12.91
C GLU A 186 20.13 -34.51 11.49
N THR A 187 21.02 -33.57 11.16
CA THR A 187 21.17 -33.11 9.78
C THR A 187 22.64 -32.88 9.46
N ALA A 188 23.09 -33.43 8.34
CA ALA A 188 24.47 -33.34 7.87
C ALA A 188 24.51 -32.64 6.54
N LEU A 189 25.36 -31.62 6.40
CA LEU A 189 25.53 -30.84 5.17
C LEU A 189 26.74 -31.34 4.40
N LEU A 190 26.51 -31.72 3.12
CA LEU A 190 27.55 -32.12 2.20
C LEU A 190 28.03 -30.92 1.35
N ASN A 191 27.09 -30.21 0.72
CA ASN A 191 27.42 -29.11 -0.18
C ASN A 191 26.38 -27.99 -0.07
N GLY A 192 26.82 -26.72 -0.09
CA GLY A 192 25.94 -25.56 -0.02
C GLY A 192 25.85 -24.93 1.36
N SER A 193 24.64 -24.60 1.81
CA SER A 193 24.36 -24.03 3.13
C SER A 193 22.99 -24.48 3.64
N VAL A 194 22.92 -24.84 4.89
CA VAL A 194 21.70 -25.24 5.61
C VAL A 194 21.44 -24.23 6.73
N GLU A 195 20.20 -23.78 6.85
CA GLU A 195 19.72 -23.01 7.99
C GLU A 195 18.67 -23.84 8.74
N ILE A 196 18.89 -24.07 10.03
CA ILE A 196 18.00 -24.84 10.90
C ILE A 196 17.32 -23.88 11.85
N SER A 197 16.01 -24.03 12.01
CA SER A 197 15.20 -23.31 12.99
C SER A 197 14.19 -24.25 13.67
N SER A 198 13.77 -23.88 14.86
CA SER A 198 12.69 -24.55 15.59
C SER A 198 11.91 -23.50 16.38
N SER A 199 10.66 -23.80 16.72
CA SER A 199 9.84 -22.95 17.59
C SER A 199 10.40 -22.78 19.00
N THR A 200 11.25 -23.71 19.44
CA THR A 200 11.90 -23.71 20.77
C THR A 200 13.28 -23.04 20.76
N MET A 201 13.81 -22.74 19.57
CA MET A 201 15.16 -22.14 19.44
C MET A 201 15.10 -20.62 19.25
N PRO A 202 15.84 -19.84 20.08
CA PRO A 202 15.87 -18.37 19.94
C PRO A 202 16.66 -17.88 18.72
N LYS A 203 17.56 -18.72 18.18
CA LYS A 203 18.42 -18.38 17.04
C LYS A 203 18.42 -19.51 16.01
N ARG A 204 18.51 -19.12 14.74
CA ARG A 204 18.73 -20.04 13.63
C ARG A 204 20.19 -20.52 13.64
N LEU A 205 20.39 -21.82 13.49
CA LEU A 205 21.71 -22.42 13.33
C LEU A 205 22.02 -22.53 11.83
N ARG A 206 23.22 -22.11 11.41
CA ARG A 206 23.68 -22.29 10.03
C ARG A 206 24.84 -23.25 9.98
N LEU A 207 24.73 -24.28 9.13
CA LEU A 207 25.79 -25.25 8.85
C LEU A 207 26.58 -24.84 7.61
N LYS A 208 27.88 -25.15 7.67
CA LYS A 208 28.81 -25.13 6.54
C LYS A 208 29.02 -26.56 6.00
N PRO A 209 29.55 -26.72 4.79
CA PRO A 209 29.90 -28.04 4.25
C PRO A 209 30.74 -28.86 5.21
N ASN A 210 30.40 -30.16 5.32
CA ASN A 210 30.96 -31.14 6.24
C ASN A 210 30.67 -30.92 7.74
N GLU A 211 29.71 -30.04 8.08
CA GLU A 211 29.20 -29.92 9.43
C GLU A 211 27.90 -30.73 9.61
N MET A 212 27.66 -31.14 10.82
CA MET A 212 26.45 -31.84 11.25
C MET A 212 25.87 -31.19 12.49
N ALA A 213 24.56 -31.10 12.55
CA ALA A 213 23.84 -30.72 13.77
C ALA A 213 23.07 -31.91 14.32
N ILE A 214 23.11 -32.06 15.61
CA ILE A 214 22.34 -33.10 16.37
C ILE A 214 21.52 -32.38 17.43
N ALA A 215 20.24 -32.61 17.44
CA ALA A 215 19.35 -32.18 18.50
C ALA A 215 18.85 -33.37 19.29
N SER A 216 18.90 -33.25 20.62
CA SER A 216 18.31 -34.16 21.57
C SER A 216 17.33 -33.42 22.47
N GLN A 217 16.72 -34.08 23.42
CA GLN A 217 15.89 -33.44 24.46
C GLN A 217 16.64 -32.39 25.29
N GLU A 218 17.98 -32.41 25.27
CA GLU A 218 18.85 -31.46 26.00
C GLU A 218 19.20 -30.22 25.17
N GLY A 219 18.87 -30.17 23.87
CA GLY A 219 19.14 -29.05 22.97
C GLY A 219 19.82 -29.45 21.66
N LEU A 220 20.08 -28.47 20.82
CA LEU A 220 20.76 -28.62 19.52
C LEU A 220 22.28 -28.33 19.69
N ASN A 221 23.14 -29.27 19.28
CA ASN A 221 24.59 -29.18 19.23
C ASN A 221 25.12 -29.34 17.81
#